data_d49fac621b06c898becf279b0229dbf4
#
_entry.id   d49fac621b06c898becf279b0229dbf4
#
_cell.length_a   1.000
_cell.length_b   1.000
_cell.length_c   1.000
_cell.angle_alpha   90.00
_cell.angle_beta   90.00
_cell.angle_gamma   90.00
#
_symmetry.space_group_name_H-M   'P 1'
#
loop_
_entity.id
_entity.type
_entity.pdbx_description
1 polymer ?
#
loop_
_entity_poly.entity_id
_entity_poly.type
_entity_poly.pdbx_seq_one_letter_code
_entity_poly.pdbx_strand_id
1 'polypeptide(L)'
;MAYEMAEVCEIQEHLVAELQTGRSLRQVCGDEGMPDFRTVQRWIVADPAFAVRYARARMAQADTLFDRMEAVEEAVTAGTMDSHAARVVLDSMRWRASKLAPKVYGDRLDVSVSDSRISITGALAAAQSRLVDVVDVTPRLSASNVQDVHDEGEGRADG
;
A
#
# COMPACT_ATOMS: atom_id res chain seq x y z
N MET A 1 28.09 -2.51 -20.74
CA MET A 1 28.58 -3.84 -21.15
C MET A 1 27.36 -4.75 -21.33
N ALA A 2 27.33 -5.56 -22.39
CA ALA A 2 26.35 -6.64 -22.55
C ALA A 2 26.99 -7.90 -21.98
N TYR A 3 26.36 -8.52 -21.00
CA TYR A 3 26.79 -9.81 -20.44
C TYR A 3 26.26 -10.94 -21.32
N GLU A 4 27.00 -12.00 -21.44
CA GLU A 4 26.52 -13.23 -22.09
C GLU A 4 25.52 -13.96 -21.17
N MET A 5 24.59 -14.73 -21.73
CA MET A 5 23.52 -15.39 -20.98
C MET A 5 24.05 -16.31 -19.86
N ALA A 6 25.14 -17.04 -20.12
CA ALA A 6 25.78 -17.93 -19.15
C ALA A 6 26.38 -17.12 -17.99
N GLU A 7 27.07 -16.04 -18.30
CA GLU A 7 27.65 -15.11 -17.31
C GLU A 7 26.58 -14.46 -16.44
N VAL A 8 25.45 -14.04 -17.03
CA VAL A 8 24.31 -13.50 -16.29
C VAL A 8 23.80 -14.50 -15.25
N CYS A 9 23.70 -15.78 -15.62
CA CYS A 9 23.21 -16.82 -14.72
C CYS A 9 24.14 -17.03 -13.52
N GLU A 10 25.44 -17.10 -13.75
CA GLU A 10 26.46 -17.24 -12.70
C GLU A 10 26.47 -16.04 -11.75
N ILE A 11 26.40 -14.82 -12.28
CA ILE A 11 26.31 -13.59 -11.50
C ILE A 11 25.03 -13.56 -10.66
N GLN A 12 23.89 -13.97 -11.22
CA GLN A 12 22.62 -14.04 -10.49
C GLN A 12 22.69 -15.03 -9.33
N GLU A 13 23.29 -16.20 -9.53
CA GLU A 13 23.46 -17.21 -8.48
C GLU A 13 24.38 -16.69 -7.37
N HIS A 14 25.51 -16.12 -7.73
CA HIS A 14 26.42 -15.50 -6.77
C HIS A 14 25.73 -14.39 -5.95
N LEU A 15 25.00 -13.52 -6.62
CA LEU A 15 24.25 -12.44 -5.96
C LEU A 15 23.22 -12.97 -4.97
N VAL A 16 22.46 -14.01 -5.33
CA VAL A 16 21.49 -14.67 -4.46
C VAL A 16 22.19 -15.26 -3.23
N ALA A 17 23.31 -15.96 -3.42
CA ALA A 17 24.09 -16.55 -2.33
C ALA A 17 24.60 -15.48 -1.36
N GLU A 18 25.20 -14.41 -1.86
CA GLU A 18 25.73 -13.31 -1.06
C GLU A 18 24.65 -12.56 -0.26
N LEU A 19 23.46 -12.36 -0.85
CA LEU A 19 22.32 -11.78 -0.12
C LEU A 19 21.88 -12.66 1.06
N GLN A 20 21.92 -13.98 0.91
CA GLN A 20 21.55 -14.92 1.99
C GLN A 20 22.53 -14.86 3.16
N THR A 21 23.80 -14.49 2.94
CA THR A 21 24.77 -14.25 4.03
C THR A 21 24.49 -12.97 4.83
N GLY A 22 23.50 -12.18 4.44
CA GLY A 22 23.10 -10.92 5.08
C GLY A 22 23.75 -9.67 4.47
N ARG A 23 24.56 -9.80 3.41
CA ARG A 23 25.11 -8.64 2.69
C ARG A 23 24.03 -7.88 1.96
N SER A 24 24.11 -6.56 1.94
CA SER A 24 23.15 -5.75 1.17
C SER A 24 23.45 -5.80 -0.32
N LEU A 25 22.42 -5.63 -1.16
CA LEU A 25 22.59 -5.58 -2.61
C LEU A 25 23.65 -4.55 -3.06
N ARG A 26 23.71 -3.40 -2.38
CA ARG A 26 24.73 -2.37 -2.68
C ARG A 26 26.15 -2.83 -2.38
N GLN A 27 26.33 -3.60 -1.30
CA GLN A 27 27.64 -4.17 -0.96
C GLN A 27 28.08 -5.19 -2.00
N VAL A 28 27.16 -6.08 -2.43
CA VAL A 28 27.46 -7.09 -3.45
C VAL A 28 27.74 -6.43 -4.81
N CYS A 29 26.95 -5.44 -5.21
CA CYS A 29 27.22 -4.68 -6.45
C CYS A 29 28.49 -3.82 -6.41
N GLY A 30 29.11 -3.65 -5.26
CA GLY A 30 30.39 -2.94 -5.10
C GLY A 30 31.62 -3.85 -5.26
N ASP A 31 31.41 -5.16 -5.36
CA ASP A 31 32.50 -6.12 -5.55
C ASP A 31 33.02 -6.09 -6.99
N GLU A 32 34.27 -6.45 -7.17
CA GLU A 32 34.90 -6.52 -8.50
C GLU A 32 34.19 -7.58 -9.37
N GLY A 33 33.92 -7.24 -10.61
CA GLY A 33 33.22 -8.14 -11.55
C GLY A 33 31.68 -8.18 -11.41
N MET A 34 31.12 -7.52 -10.40
CA MET A 34 29.67 -7.47 -10.22
C MET A 34 29.01 -6.33 -11.02
N PRO A 35 27.79 -6.53 -11.50
CA PRO A 35 27.04 -5.50 -12.22
C PRO A 35 26.61 -4.38 -11.27
N ASP A 36 26.38 -3.20 -11.83
CA ASP A 36 25.80 -2.11 -11.09
C ASP A 36 24.37 -2.41 -10.60
N PHE A 37 23.94 -1.71 -9.57
CA PHE A 37 22.62 -1.84 -8.96
C PHE A 37 21.46 -1.73 -9.99
N ARG A 38 21.59 -0.84 -11.00
CA ARG A 38 20.54 -0.63 -12.02
C ARG A 38 20.42 -1.82 -12.95
N THR A 39 21.54 -2.46 -13.25
CA THR A 39 21.57 -3.66 -14.08
C THR A 39 20.86 -4.82 -13.39
N VAL A 40 21.13 -5.03 -12.09
CA VAL A 40 20.41 -6.04 -11.30
C VAL A 40 18.92 -5.76 -11.24
N GLN A 41 18.51 -4.49 -11.04
CA GLN A 41 17.09 -4.12 -11.05
C GLN A 41 16.40 -4.41 -12.39
N ARG A 42 17.07 -4.19 -13.51
CA ARG A 42 16.55 -4.55 -14.84
C ARG A 42 16.38 -6.06 -14.97
N TRP A 43 17.33 -6.86 -14.48
CA TRP A 43 17.22 -8.32 -14.50
C TRP A 43 16.05 -8.83 -13.67
N ILE A 44 15.82 -8.26 -12.49
CA ILE A 44 14.67 -8.62 -11.63
C ILE A 44 13.34 -8.38 -12.36
N VAL A 45 13.24 -7.30 -13.14
CA VAL A 45 12.03 -6.99 -13.91
C VAL A 45 11.91 -7.87 -15.15
N ALA A 46 13.02 -8.19 -15.81
CA ALA A 46 13.05 -8.93 -17.09
C ALA A 46 12.92 -10.44 -16.91
N ASP A 47 13.38 -10.99 -15.78
CA ASP A 47 13.40 -12.44 -15.49
C ASP A 47 12.56 -12.77 -14.25
N PRO A 48 11.32 -13.27 -14.42
CA PRO A 48 10.45 -13.67 -13.31
C PRO A 48 11.04 -14.78 -12.44
N ALA A 49 11.84 -15.70 -13.01
CA ALA A 49 12.47 -16.77 -12.25
C ALA A 49 13.56 -16.21 -11.33
N PHE A 50 14.35 -15.28 -11.82
CA PHE A 50 15.32 -14.56 -10.99
C PHE A 50 14.63 -13.71 -9.93
N ALA A 51 13.52 -13.02 -10.25
CA ALA A 51 12.75 -12.25 -9.29
C ALA A 51 12.30 -13.09 -8.08
N VAL A 52 11.84 -14.33 -8.32
CA VAL A 52 11.45 -15.27 -7.25
C VAL A 52 12.66 -15.67 -6.39
N ARG A 53 13.80 -16.01 -7.01
CA ARG A 53 15.03 -16.36 -6.28
C ARG A 53 15.53 -15.17 -5.45
N TYR A 54 15.54 -13.99 -6.05
CA TYR A 54 15.91 -12.74 -5.37
C TYR A 54 15.02 -12.46 -4.16
N ALA A 55 13.69 -12.59 -4.30
CA ALA A 55 12.75 -12.37 -3.20
C ALA A 55 13.00 -13.35 -2.04
N ARG A 56 13.28 -14.64 -2.33
CA ARG A 56 13.64 -15.63 -1.32
C ARG A 56 14.96 -15.28 -0.61
N ALA A 57 15.96 -14.84 -1.37
CA ALA A 57 17.23 -14.40 -0.79
C ALA A 57 17.07 -13.19 0.14
N ARG A 58 16.16 -12.26 -0.20
CA ARG A 58 15.84 -11.11 0.66
C ARG A 58 15.13 -11.52 1.96
N MET A 59 14.31 -12.57 1.92
CA MET A 59 13.71 -13.16 3.13
C MET A 59 14.79 -13.80 4.01
N ALA A 60 15.66 -14.64 3.44
CA ALA A 60 16.77 -15.23 4.17
C ALA A 60 17.74 -14.17 4.74
N GLN A 61 17.94 -13.06 4.04
CA GLN A 61 18.69 -11.92 4.57
C GLN A 61 18.02 -11.33 5.84
N ALA A 62 16.70 -11.30 5.91
CA ALA A 62 15.99 -10.84 7.11
C ALA A 62 16.21 -11.80 8.29
N ASP A 63 16.20 -13.12 8.04
CA ASP A 63 16.49 -14.14 9.05
C ASP A 63 17.91 -13.98 9.58
N THR A 64 18.90 -13.82 8.69
CA THR A 64 20.31 -13.56 9.09
C THR A 64 20.46 -12.26 9.91
N LEU A 65 19.67 -11.22 9.59
CA LEU A 65 19.69 -10.00 10.40
C LEU A 65 19.10 -10.22 11.79
N PHE A 66 18.09 -11.08 11.89
CA PHE A 66 17.48 -11.46 13.17
C PHE A 66 18.48 -12.26 14.04
N ASP A 67 19.16 -13.26 13.47
CA ASP A 67 20.15 -14.06 14.17
C ASP A 67 21.33 -13.17 14.69
N ARG A 68 21.73 -12.15 13.94
CA ARG A 68 22.75 -11.20 14.39
C ARG A 68 22.36 -10.34 15.59
N MET A 69 21.07 -10.24 15.94
CA MET A 69 20.65 -9.55 17.16
C MET A 69 21.14 -10.26 18.41
N GLU A 70 21.18 -11.60 18.40
CA GLU A 70 21.73 -12.40 19.49
C GLU A 70 23.16 -12.03 19.81
N ALA A 71 24.02 -11.88 18.80
CA ALA A 71 25.41 -11.45 19.00
C ALA A 71 25.54 -10.06 19.65
N VAL A 72 24.58 -9.15 19.38
CA VAL A 72 24.54 -7.83 20.02
C VAL A 72 24.12 -7.97 21.49
N GLU A 73 23.16 -8.83 21.79
CA GLU A 73 22.72 -9.13 23.18
C GLU A 73 23.85 -9.76 24.00
N GLU A 74 24.60 -10.70 23.41
CA GLU A 74 25.79 -11.29 24.02
C GLU A 74 26.87 -10.25 24.31
N ALA A 75 27.15 -9.35 23.35
CA ALA A 75 28.14 -8.29 23.50
C ALA A 75 27.79 -7.31 24.64
N VAL A 76 26.51 -6.98 24.81
CA VAL A 76 26.03 -6.16 25.93
C VAL A 76 26.20 -6.90 27.26
N THR A 77 25.81 -8.18 27.31
CA THR A 77 25.90 -9.03 28.51
C THR A 77 27.38 -9.22 28.95
N ALA A 78 28.26 -9.37 27.98
CA ALA A 78 29.72 -9.43 28.21
C ALA A 78 30.37 -8.09 28.57
N GLY A 79 29.62 -6.97 28.51
CA GLY A 79 30.15 -5.64 28.78
C GLY A 79 31.10 -5.09 27.69
N THR A 80 31.11 -5.71 26.50
CA THR A 80 31.97 -5.28 25.37
C THR A 80 31.27 -4.24 24.48
N MET A 81 29.95 -4.06 24.63
CA MET A 81 29.17 -3.04 23.92
C MET A 81 28.34 -2.21 24.90
N ASP A 82 28.31 -0.89 24.65
CA ASP A 82 27.45 0.02 25.42
C ASP A 82 25.96 -0.26 25.15
N SER A 83 25.15 -0.27 26.19
CA SER A 83 23.72 -0.59 26.12
C SER A 83 22.92 0.41 25.28
N HIS A 84 23.31 1.70 25.28
CA HIS A 84 22.66 2.70 24.44
C HIS A 84 22.96 2.49 22.94
N ALA A 85 24.23 2.23 22.62
CA ALA A 85 24.65 1.88 21.26
C ALA A 85 23.97 0.60 20.77
N ALA A 86 23.90 -0.43 21.61
CA ALA A 86 23.20 -1.68 21.30
C ALA A 86 21.73 -1.48 20.96
N ARG A 87 21.01 -0.65 21.72
CA ARG A 87 19.61 -0.32 21.46
C ARG A 87 19.43 0.27 20.07
N VAL A 88 20.24 1.24 19.67
CA VAL A 88 20.18 1.86 18.33
C VAL A 88 20.44 0.83 17.23
N VAL A 89 21.39 -0.08 17.44
CA VAL A 89 21.71 -1.15 16.49
C VAL A 89 20.53 -2.12 16.36
N LEU A 90 19.98 -2.60 17.48
CA LEU A 90 18.85 -3.53 17.49
C LEU A 90 17.59 -2.91 16.86
N ASP A 91 17.27 -1.65 17.15
CA ASP A 91 16.15 -0.95 16.55
C ASP A 91 16.31 -0.83 15.02
N SER A 92 17.54 -0.52 14.57
CA SER A 92 17.87 -0.48 13.14
C SER A 92 17.75 -1.86 12.48
N MET A 93 18.20 -2.93 13.14
CA MET A 93 18.10 -4.30 12.63
C MET A 93 16.63 -4.75 12.53
N ARG A 94 15.82 -4.52 13.56
CA ARG A 94 14.38 -4.81 13.55
C ARG A 94 13.66 -4.09 12.42
N TRP A 95 13.91 -2.78 12.27
CA TRP A 95 13.32 -2.01 11.19
C TRP A 95 13.71 -2.55 9.81
N ARG A 96 14.99 -2.91 9.60
CA ARG A 96 15.45 -3.49 8.34
C ARG A 96 14.81 -4.86 8.07
N ALA A 97 14.76 -5.75 9.06
CA ALA A 97 14.13 -7.05 8.94
C ALA A 97 12.63 -6.91 8.59
N SER A 98 11.91 -6.00 9.23
CA SER A 98 10.49 -5.75 8.92
C SER A 98 10.26 -5.24 7.49
N LYS A 99 11.21 -4.49 6.91
CA LYS A 99 11.13 -4.05 5.50
C LYS A 99 11.52 -5.13 4.50
N LEU A 100 12.39 -6.07 4.88
CA LEU A 100 12.81 -7.17 4.03
C LEU A 100 11.76 -8.29 3.97
N ALA A 101 11.18 -8.64 5.11
CA ALA A 101 10.19 -9.68 5.25
C ALA A 101 8.98 -9.22 6.08
N PRO A 102 8.13 -8.32 5.55
CA PRO A 102 7.05 -7.69 6.29
C PRO A 102 5.98 -8.69 6.78
N LYS A 103 5.83 -9.82 6.09
CA LYS A 103 4.89 -10.87 6.51
C LYS A 103 5.35 -11.64 7.74
N VAL A 104 6.66 -11.68 8.02
CA VAL A 104 7.27 -12.43 9.13
C VAL A 104 7.64 -11.48 10.27
N TYR A 105 8.35 -10.39 9.96
CA TYR A 105 8.94 -9.46 10.92
C TYR A 105 8.27 -8.09 10.95
N GLY A 106 7.23 -7.85 10.14
CA GLY A 106 6.48 -6.60 10.17
C GLY A 106 5.50 -6.56 11.34
N ASP A 107 5.21 -5.35 11.83
CA ASP A 107 4.13 -5.14 12.77
C ASP A 107 2.82 -5.61 12.12
N ARG A 108 2.16 -6.59 12.72
CA ARG A 108 0.82 -7.00 12.31
C ARG A 108 -0.13 -5.88 12.70
N LEU A 109 -0.46 -5.04 11.74
CA LEU A 109 -1.71 -4.31 11.83
C LEU A 109 -2.81 -5.36 11.65
N ASP A 110 -3.40 -5.84 12.73
CA ASP A 110 -4.72 -6.47 12.69
C ASP A 110 -5.71 -5.38 12.27
N VAL A 111 -5.71 -5.06 10.99
CA VAL A 111 -6.84 -4.41 10.37
C VAL A 111 -7.93 -5.47 10.40
N SER A 112 -8.68 -5.54 11.49
CA SER A 112 -10.00 -6.13 11.47
C SER A 112 -10.78 -5.28 10.48
N VAL A 113 -10.75 -5.66 9.21
CA VAL A 113 -11.77 -5.28 8.26
C VAL A 113 -13.03 -5.90 8.83
N SER A 114 -13.66 -5.19 9.77
CA SER A 114 -15.08 -5.40 10.04
C SER A 114 -15.69 -5.22 8.67
N ASP A 115 -16.17 -6.33 8.13
CA ASP A 115 -16.84 -6.43 6.84
C ASP A 115 -18.15 -5.63 6.97
N SER A 116 -18.00 -4.31 7.08
CA SER A 116 -19.08 -3.37 6.86
C SER A 116 -19.28 -3.41 5.34
N ARG A 117 -19.82 -4.54 4.87
CA ARG A 117 -20.49 -4.59 3.59
C ARG A 117 -21.54 -3.52 3.67
N ILE A 118 -21.23 -2.35 3.18
CA ILE A 118 -22.25 -1.35 2.86
C ILE A 118 -23.09 -2.06 1.83
N SER A 119 -24.19 -2.66 2.29
CA SER A 119 -25.16 -3.28 1.41
C SER A 119 -25.78 -2.15 0.61
N ILE A 120 -25.22 -1.89 -0.58
CA ILE A 120 -25.72 -0.87 -1.52
C ILE A 120 -27.19 -1.13 -1.79
N THR A 121 -27.59 -2.41 -1.83
CA THR A 121 -29.02 -2.83 -1.92
C THR A 121 -29.82 -2.40 -0.69
N GLY A 122 -29.29 -2.53 0.52
CA GLY A 122 -29.97 -2.06 1.73
C GLY A 122 -30.06 -0.53 1.81
N ALA A 123 -29.02 0.18 1.41
CA ALA A 123 -29.02 1.63 1.34
C ALA A 123 -29.98 2.15 0.25
N LEU A 124 -30.07 1.47 -0.90
CA LEU A 124 -31.03 1.80 -1.96
C LEU A 124 -32.48 1.54 -1.53
N ALA A 125 -32.76 0.42 -0.88
CA ALA A 125 -34.08 0.11 -0.35
C ALA A 125 -34.52 1.12 0.72
N ALA A 126 -33.59 1.54 1.62
CA ALA A 126 -33.88 2.58 2.61
C ALA A 126 -34.05 3.98 1.98
N ALA A 127 -33.41 4.27 0.86
CA ALA A 127 -33.62 5.50 0.11
C ALA A 127 -34.94 5.47 -0.64
N GLN A 128 -35.34 4.35 -1.21
CA GLN A 128 -36.63 4.15 -1.91
C GLN A 128 -37.82 4.25 -0.96
N SER A 129 -37.73 3.70 0.27
CA SER A 129 -38.80 3.82 1.26
C SER A 129 -39.03 5.28 1.71
N ARG A 130 -38.01 6.11 1.70
CA ARG A 130 -38.15 7.55 2.00
C ARG A 130 -38.79 8.34 0.87
N LEU A 131 -38.64 7.88 -0.38
CA LEU A 131 -39.28 8.52 -1.54
C LEU A 131 -40.77 8.22 -1.64
N VAL A 132 -41.27 7.13 -1.05
CA VAL A 132 -42.70 6.77 -1.03
C VAL A 132 -43.48 7.64 -0.03
N ASP A 133 -42.83 8.21 0.98
CA ASP A 133 -43.43 9.12 1.97
C ASP A 133 -43.47 10.60 1.54
N VAL A 134 -43.05 10.92 0.32
CA VAL A 134 -43.29 12.24 -0.26
C VAL A 134 -44.75 12.34 -0.63
N VAL A 135 -45.55 12.82 0.31
CA VAL A 135 -46.95 13.22 0.10
C VAL A 135 -46.99 14.15 -1.12
N ASP A 136 -47.83 13.80 -2.08
CA ASP A 136 -48.10 14.60 -3.28
C ASP A 136 -48.69 15.95 -2.86
N VAL A 137 -47.83 16.95 -2.69
CA VAL A 137 -48.19 18.36 -2.43
C VAL A 137 -48.40 19.07 -3.76
N THR A 138 -49.06 18.42 -4.73
CA THR A 138 -49.56 19.18 -5.86
C THR A 138 -50.68 20.10 -5.36
N PRO A 139 -50.52 21.43 -5.40
CA PRO A 139 -51.62 22.34 -5.03
C PRO A 139 -52.74 22.12 -6.04
N ARG A 140 -53.89 21.61 -5.57
CA ARG A 140 -55.13 21.62 -6.35
C ARG A 140 -55.52 23.09 -6.51
N LEU A 141 -55.18 23.68 -7.63
CA LEU A 141 -55.80 24.91 -8.08
C LEU A 141 -57.31 24.63 -8.24
N SER A 142 -58.10 25.03 -7.24
CA SER A 142 -59.55 25.01 -7.36
C SER A 142 -59.96 26.00 -8.45
N ALA A 143 -60.67 25.51 -9.43
CA ALA A 143 -61.15 26.24 -10.61
C ALA A 143 -62.25 27.30 -10.29
N SER A 144 -62.29 27.83 -9.07
CA SER A 144 -63.32 28.79 -8.61
C SER A 144 -62.89 30.25 -8.61
N ASN A 145 -61.77 30.59 -9.25
CA ASN A 145 -61.31 32.00 -9.22
C ASN A 145 -61.05 32.57 -10.63
N VAL A 146 -61.78 32.07 -11.65
CA VAL A 146 -61.71 32.59 -13.03
C VAL A 146 -63.08 33.12 -13.48
N GLN A 147 -63.87 33.61 -12.58
CA GLN A 147 -65.05 34.40 -12.95
C GLN A 147 -65.04 35.61 -12.04
N ASP A 148 -64.58 36.72 -12.56
CA ASP A 148 -64.97 38.11 -12.22
C ASP A 148 -63.83 39.09 -12.63
N VAL A 149 -63.51 39.09 -13.90
CA VAL A 149 -62.84 40.28 -14.54
C VAL A 149 -63.38 40.40 -15.96
N HIS A 150 -64.65 40.60 -16.09
CA HIS A 150 -65.23 41.20 -17.30
C HIS A 150 -66.47 41.91 -16.77
N ASP A 151 -66.34 43.16 -16.50
CA ASP A 151 -67.24 44.21 -16.92
C ASP A 151 -66.79 45.56 -16.30
N GLU A 152 -67.17 46.61 -17.01
CA GLU A 152 -66.92 48.04 -16.74
C GLU A 152 -65.54 48.54 -17.23
N GLY A 153 -65.47 49.26 -18.34
CA GLY A 153 -66.29 50.35 -18.73
C GLY A 153 -65.97 50.89 -20.12
N GLU A 154 -66.91 50.80 -20.91
CA GLU A 154 -67.12 51.75 -21.99
C GLU A 154 -67.47 53.14 -21.43
N GLY A 155 -66.86 54.13 -22.01
CA GLY A 155 -67.52 55.44 -22.00
C GLY A 155 -66.60 56.62 -21.63
N ARG A 156 -66.05 57.31 -22.47
CA ARG A 156 -66.66 58.57 -22.99
C ARG A 156 -65.61 59.46 -23.63
N ALA A 157 -65.94 59.69 -24.85
CA ALA A 157 -65.43 60.74 -25.72
C ALA A 157 -65.59 62.13 -25.11
N ASP A 158 -64.92 63.01 -25.81
CA ASP A 158 -65.13 64.48 -25.93
C ASP A 158 -64.27 65.42 -25.10
N GLY A 159 -63.52 66.24 -25.89
CA GLY A 159 -62.94 67.51 -25.55
C GLY A 159 -61.68 67.79 -26.33
#